data_4e3b4510e4efaa11257e03ab46f6bf9d
#
_entry.id   4e3b4510e4efaa11257e03ab46f6bf9d
#
_cell.length_a   1.000
_cell.length_b   1.000
_cell.length_c   1.000
_cell.angle_alpha   90.00
_cell.angle_beta   90.00
_cell.angle_gamma   90.00
#
_symmetry.space_group_name_H-M   'P 1'
#
loop_
_entity.id
_entity.type
_entity.pdbx_description
1 polymer ?
#
loop_
_entity_poly.entity_id
_entity_poly.type
_entity_poly.pdbx_seq_one_letter_code
_entity_poly.pdbx_strand_id
1 'polypeptide(L)'
;MDPKSYIVMDLEFNSPNTRSFVTKNGISLKSEIVEIGAVKLDKDLNTVDTFRKYIRPDAYFKMRDEIVKITEITMEMIWEGEPFKDAIEEFLDWCGEDFVFITWSENDILAIEDNMLYHGLDIDGLPECYDIQLMFDDQITMYDKRMPLNYAIWKFDFKPEPQHDALSDAINTAEVFRRLDLEELEEYAV
;
A
#
# COMPACT_ATOMS: atom_id res chain seq x y z
N MET A 1 15.36 17.73 -0.83
CA MET A 1 15.00 18.30 0.51
C MET A 1 14.31 17.16 1.22
N ASP A 2 14.78 16.78 2.40
CA ASP A 2 14.21 15.62 3.08
C ASP A 2 12.72 15.86 3.37
N PRO A 3 11.83 14.87 3.14
CA PRO A 3 10.41 15.00 3.41
C PRO A 3 10.18 15.22 4.92
N LYS A 4 9.08 15.90 5.27
CA LYS A 4 8.70 16.04 6.69
C LYS A 4 8.19 14.75 7.31
N SER A 5 7.64 13.88 6.47
CA SER A 5 7.12 12.58 6.90
C SER A 5 7.23 11.51 5.82
N TYR A 6 7.29 10.26 6.25
CA TYR A 6 7.17 9.07 5.40
C TYR A 6 5.84 8.39 5.68
N ILE A 7 5.09 8.11 4.64
CA ILE A 7 3.83 7.36 4.73
C ILE A 7 4.10 5.94 4.23
N VAL A 8 4.32 5.04 5.16
CA VAL A 8 4.47 3.62 4.86
C VAL A 8 3.08 3.03 4.71
N MET A 9 2.75 2.52 3.52
CA MET A 9 1.42 2.01 3.23
C MET A 9 1.45 0.61 2.63
N ASP A 10 0.35 -0.10 2.84
CA ASP A 10 0.01 -1.37 2.23
C ASP A 10 -1.48 -1.39 1.89
N LEU A 11 -1.88 -2.17 0.90
CA LEU A 11 -3.24 -2.21 0.39
C LEU A 11 -3.72 -3.65 0.27
N GLU A 12 -5.00 -3.87 0.56
CA GLU A 12 -5.66 -5.12 0.21
C GLU A 12 -6.57 -4.94 -1.01
N PHE A 13 -6.59 -5.97 -1.85
CA PHE A 13 -7.21 -5.89 -3.16
C PHE A 13 -8.27 -6.96 -3.38
N ASN A 14 -9.34 -6.58 -4.08
CA ASN A 14 -10.21 -7.51 -4.75
C ASN A 14 -9.96 -7.47 -6.26
N SER A 15 -9.91 -8.62 -6.90
CA SER A 15 -9.67 -8.75 -8.34
C SER A 15 -10.65 -9.73 -8.97
N PRO A 16 -10.95 -9.61 -10.28
CA PRO A 16 -11.92 -10.49 -10.92
C PRO A 16 -11.42 -11.94 -10.99
N ASN A 17 -12.34 -12.90 -10.95
CA ASN A 17 -12.06 -14.31 -11.15
C ASN A 17 -11.72 -14.67 -12.61
N THR A 18 -11.86 -13.73 -13.52
CA THR A 18 -11.67 -13.91 -14.96
C THR A 18 -10.62 -12.92 -15.47
N ARG A 19 -10.15 -13.14 -16.72
CA ARG A 19 -9.26 -12.17 -17.40
C ARG A 19 -10.01 -10.93 -17.91
N SER A 20 -11.32 -10.85 -17.71
CA SER A 20 -12.14 -9.73 -18.15
C SER A 20 -12.21 -8.70 -17.04
N PHE A 21 -11.58 -7.58 -17.24
CA PHE A 21 -11.62 -6.45 -16.30
C PHE A 21 -12.83 -5.55 -16.58
N VAL A 22 -13.35 -4.92 -15.53
CA VAL A 22 -14.33 -3.85 -15.67
C VAL A 22 -13.62 -2.63 -16.26
N THR A 23 -14.23 -2.02 -17.25
CA THR A 23 -13.68 -0.84 -17.93
C THR A 23 -14.62 0.34 -17.78
N LYS A 24 -14.08 1.48 -17.34
CA LYS A 24 -14.80 2.75 -17.22
C LYS A 24 -13.91 3.86 -17.79
N ASN A 25 -14.46 4.71 -18.64
CA ASN A 25 -13.73 5.80 -19.31
C ASN A 25 -12.44 5.35 -20.05
N GLY A 26 -12.42 4.10 -20.56
CA GLY A 26 -11.25 3.55 -21.23
C GLY A 26 -10.18 2.96 -20.29
N ILE A 27 -10.36 3.07 -18.98
CA ILE A 27 -9.48 2.51 -17.97
C ILE A 27 -9.99 1.14 -17.54
N SER A 28 -9.14 0.12 -17.63
CA SER A 28 -9.46 -1.25 -17.20
C SER A 28 -8.91 -1.48 -15.81
N LEU A 29 -9.78 -1.62 -14.82
CA LEU A 29 -9.39 -1.86 -13.44
C LEU A 29 -8.97 -3.33 -13.26
N LYS A 30 -7.73 -3.59 -12.91
CA LYS A 30 -7.16 -4.93 -12.67
C LYS A 30 -7.43 -5.41 -11.26
N SER A 31 -7.28 -4.50 -10.30
CA SER A 31 -7.48 -4.76 -8.87
C SER A 31 -8.20 -3.58 -8.26
N GLU A 32 -9.25 -3.83 -7.49
CA GLU A 32 -9.99 -2.80 -6.77
C GLU A 32 -9.52 -2.80 -5.33
N ILE A 33 -9.11 -1.64 -4.84
CA ILE A 33 -8.67 -1.48 -3.45
C ILE A 33 -9.88 -1.66 -2.53
N VAL A 34 -9.74 -2.50 -1.51
CA VAL A 34 -10.77 -2.76 -0.50
C VAL A 34 -10.34 -2.39 0.93
N GLU A 35 -9.04 -2.19 1.13
CA GLU A 35 -8.50 -1.66 2.39
C GLU A 35 -7.24 -0.83 2.10
N ILE A 36 -7.11 0.29 2.83
CA ILE A 36 -5.89 1.08 2.93
C ILE A 36 -5.41 0.98 4.37
N GLY A 37 -4.17 0.54 4.57
CA GLY A 37 -3.46 0.57 5.84
C GLY A 37 -2.19 1.41 5.72
N ALA A 38 -1.93 2.31 6.67
CA ALA A 38 -0.74 3.13 6.61
C ALA A 38 -0.22 3.54 8.00
N VAL A 39 1.09 3.78 8.04
CA VAL A 39 1.82 4.30 9.20
C VAL A 39 2.51 5.59 8.79
N LYS A 40 2.26 6.67 9.53
CA LYS A 40 2.96 7.93 9.38
C LYS A 40 4.19 7.94 10.28
N LEU A 41 5.35 8.12 9.68
CA LEU A 41 6.62 8.30 10.38
C LEU A 41 7.07 9.76 10.25
N ASP A 42 7.66 10.30 11.31
CA ASP A 42 8.37 11.57 11.24
C ASP A 42 9.76 11.41 10.58
N LYS A 43 10.48 12.54 10.41
CA LYS A 43 11.84 12.55 9.83
C LYS A 43 12.86 11.70 10.59
N ASP A 44 12.61 11.40 11.87
CA ASP A 44 13.45 10.57 12.73
C ASP A 44 12.93 9.11 12.77
N LEU A 45 12.01 8.75 11.87
CA LEU A 45 11.36 7.46 11.70
C LEU A 45 10.51 7.01 12.90
N ASN A 46 10.13 7.91 13.80
CA ASN A 46 9.19 7.58 14.86
C ASN A 46 7.76 7.51 14.30
N THR A 47 7.00 6.52 14.73
CA THR A 47 5.57 6.46 14.42
C THR A 47 4.83 7.64 15.06
N VAL A 48 4.17 8.44 14.24
CA VAL A 48 3.36 9.60 14.66
C VAL A 48 1.88 9.23 14.73
N ASP A 49 1.39 8.49 13.72
CA ASP A 49 -0.01 8.12 13.58
C ASP A 49 -0.19 6.90 12.70
N THR A 50 -1.39 6.34 12.68
CA THR A 50 -1.78 5.22 11.82
C THR A 50 -3.11 5.50 11.14
N PHE A 51 -3.29 4.97 9.95
CA PHE A 51 -4.52 5.07 9.17
C PHE A 51 -5.01 3.69 8.78
N ARG A 52 -6.34 3.47 8.84
CA ARG A 52 -6.97 2.26 8.33
C ARG A 52 -8.36 2.60 7.80
N LYS A 53 -8.66 2.15 6.60
CA LYS A 53 -9.96 2.38 5.97
C LYS A 53 -10.36 1.21 5.09
N TYR A 54 -11.58 0.68 5.31
CA TYR A 54 -12.22 -0.25 4.37
C TYR A 54 -12.95 0.52 3.29
N ILE A 55 -12.85 0.01 2.06
CA ILE A 55 -13.40 0.65 0.87
C ILE A 55 -14.50 -0.22 0.28
N ARG A 56 -15.64 0.40 0.03
CA ARG A 56 -16.77 -0.26 -0.60
C ARG A 56 -16.52 -0.41 -2.10
N PRO A 57 -16.62 -1.64 -2.64
CA PRO A 57 -16.34 -1.89 -4.04
C PRO A 57 -17.36 -1.24 -4.98
N ASP A 58 -16.91 -0.69 -6.12
CA ASP A 58 -17.72 -0.13 -7.21
C ASP A 58 -17.66 -1.02 -8.47
N ALA A 59 -16.61 -1.81 -8.63
CA ALA A 59 -16.38 -2.66 -9.78
C ALA A 59 -16.61 -4.14 -9.53
N TYR A 60 -16.07 -4.66 -8.44
CA TYR A 60 -16.09 -6.09 -8.12
C TYR A 60 -16.87 -6.35 -6.83
N PHE A 61 -18.19 -6.36 -6.93
CA PHE A 61 -19.14 -6.45 -5.81
C PHE A 61 -19.05 -7.73 -4.97
N LYS A 62 -18.28 -8.71 -5.39
CA LYS A 62 -18.07 -9.95 -4.64
C LYS A 62 -16.59 -10.19 -4.44
N MET A 63 -16.19 -10.27 -3.19
CA MET A 63 -14.83 -10.72 -2.84
C MET A 63 -14.62 -12.17 -3.28
N ARG A 64 -13.41 -12.46 -3.77
CA ARG A 64 -12.99 -13.83 -4.03
C ARG A 64 -12.79 -14.57 -2.72
N ASP A 65 -13.25 -15.83 -2.67
CA ASP A 65 -13.14 -16.66 -1.46
C ASP A 65 -11.68 -16.83 -0.99
N GLU A 66 -10.71 -16.85 -1.94
CA GLU A 66 -9.29 -16.91 -1.63
C GLU A 66 -8.79 -15.64 -0.95
N ILE A 67 -9.26 -14.46 -1.40
CA ILE A 67 -8.90 -13.17 -0.80
C ILE A 67 -9.49 -13.09 0.61
N VAL A 68 -10.78 -13.37 0.78
CA VAL A 68 -11.42 -13.39 2.10
C VAL A 68 -10.68 -14.31 3.07
N LYS A 69 -10.21 -15.49 2.59
CA LYS A 69 -9.48 -16.45 3.43
C LYS A 69 -8.10 -15.95 3.87
N ILE A 70 -7.44 -15.15 3.04
CA ILE A 70 -6.07 -14.66 3.29
C ILE A 70 -6.12 -13.40 4.15
N THR A 71 -6.99 -12.43 3.79
CA THR A 71 -7.07 -11.12 4.43
C THR A 71 -8.02 -11.07 5.62
N GLU A 72 -8.90 -12.08 5.75
CA GLU A 72 -10.02 -12.11 6.70
C GLU A 72 -11.04 -10.96 6.52
N ILE A 73 -10.90 -10.14 5.46
CA ILE A 73 -11.85 -9.08 5.13
C ILE A 73 -13.15 -9.70 4.65
N THR A 74 -14.22 -9.44 5.39
CA THR A 74 -15.56 -9.96 5.08
C THR A 74 -16.33 -9.02 4.14
N MET A 75 -17.34 -9.58 3.47
CA MET A 75 -18.28 -8.77 2.67
C MET A 75 -18.97 -7.69 3.50
N GLU A 76 -19.25 -7.95 4.78
CA GLU A 76 -19.87 -6.98 5.69
C GLU A 76 -18.94 -5.78 5.92
N MET A 77 -17.65 -6.02 6.19
CA MET A 77 -16.66 -4.95 6.41
C MET A 77 -16.56 -4.02 5.22
N ILE A 78 -16.44 -4.55 4.00
CA ILE A 78 -16.32 -3.71 2.81
C ILE A 78 -17.64 -3.01 2.42
N TRP A 79 -18.81 -3.60 2.72
CA TRP A 79 -20.09 -2.92 2.47
C TRP A 79 -20.38 -1.79 3.47
N GLU A 80 -19.82 -1.85 4.67
CA GLU A 80 -19.81 -0.76 5.65
C GLU A 80 -18.73 0.28 5.35
N GLY A 81 -17.77 -0.06 4.47
CA GLY A 81 -16.70 0.83 4.02
C GLY A 81 -17.20 2.04 3.24
N GLU A 82 -16.32 3.00 3.07
CA GLU A 82 -16.60 4.24 2.34
C GLU A 82 -16.42 4.07 0.82
N PRO A 83 -17.04 4.92 -0.01
CA PRO A 83 -16.73 4.99 -1.43
C PRO A 83 -15.24 5.33 -1.62
N PHE A 84 -14.61 4.79 -2.68
CA PHE A 84 -13.19 5.01 -2.94
C PHE A 84 -12.78 6.49 -2.95
N LYS A 85 -13.60 7.36 -3.57
CA LYS A 85 -13.28 8.81 -3.65
C LYS A 85 -13.17 9.46 -2.27
N ASP A 86 -14.11 9.14 -1.39
CA ASP A 86 -14.13 9.72 -0.04
C ASP A 86 -12.97 9.17 0.79
N ALA A 87 -12.70 7.87 0.67
CA ALA A 87 -11.61 7.20 1.39
C ALA A 87 -10.22 7.69 0.95
N ILE A 88 -9.99 7.87 -0.36
CA ILE A 88 -8.69 8.36 -0.86
C ILE A 88 -8.48 9.84 -0.52
N GLU A 89 -9.52 10.68 -0.56
CA GLU A 89 -9.46 12.07 -0.16
C GLU A 89 -9.09 12.17 1.34
N GLU A 90 -9.79 11.41 2.20
CA GLU A 90 -9.47 11.36 3.64
C GLU A 90 -8.05 10.85 3.89
N PHE A 91 -7.60 9.84 3.13
CA PHE A 91 -6.23 9.32 3.25
C PHE A 91 -5.18 10.37 2.89
N LEU A 92 -5.35 11.06 1.75
CA LEU A 92 -4.40 12.11 1.33
C LEU A 92 -4.41 13.30 2.29
N ASP A 93 -5.57 13.70 2.81
CA ASP A 93 -5.69 14.73 3.84
C ASP A 93 -4.97 14.31 5.14
N TRP A 94 -5.13 13.03 5.56
CA TRP A 94 -4.39 12.49 6.71
C TRP A 94 -2.88 12.47 6.48
N CYS A 95 -2.41 12.17 5.25
CA CYS A 95 -0.99 12.23 4.91
C CYS A 95 -0.41 13.63 5.17
N GLY A 96 -1.18 14.69 4.90
CA GLY A 96 -0.79 16.08 5.11
C GLY A 96 0.02 16.65 3.95
N GLU A 97 0.90 17.61 4.25
CA GLU A 97 1.77 18.26 3.27
C GLU A 97 3.20 17.74 3.42
N ASP A 98 3.96 17.69 2.30
CA ASP A 98 5.40 17.41 2.28
C ASP A 98 5.74 16.01 2.85
N PHE A 99 5.24 14.99 2.16
CA PHE A 99 5.48 13.58 2.48
C PHE A 99 5.85 12.79 1.22
N VAL A 100 6.38 11.59 1.43
CA VAL A 100 6.61 10.60 0.39
C VAL A 100 5.96 9.28 0.78
N PHE A 101 5.59 8.47 -0.21
CA PHE A 101 5.11 7.12 0.02
C PHE A 101 6.26 6.12 0.10
N ILE A 102 6.10 5.14 0.98
CA ILE A 102 6.98 3.98 1.13
C ILE A 102 6.13 2.73 1.00
N THR A 103 6.48 1.82 0.10
CA THR A 103 5.74 0.56 -0.12
C THR A 103 6.67 -0.64 -0.18
N TRP A 104 6.14 -1.83 0.08
CA TRP A 104 6.87 -3.10 -0.10
C TRP A 104 6.85 -3.58 -1.55
N SER A 105 6.56 -2.84 -2.50
CA SER A 105 6.74 -2.99 -3.94
C SER A 105 6.02 -1.84 -4.65
N GLU A 106 6.25 -1.71 -5.94
CA GLU A 106 5.55 -0.73 -6.77
C GLU A 106 4.04 -0.98 -6.93
N ASN A 107 3.55 -2.19 -6.58
CA ASN A 107 2.16 -2.59 -6.85
C ASN A 107 1.12 -1.71 -6.15
N ASP A 108 1.41 -1.22 -4.94
CA ASP A 108 0.46 -0.44 -4.16
C ASP A 108 0.24 0.94 -4.77
N ILE A 109 1.32 1.65 -5.14
CA ILE A 109 1.17 2.96 -5.78
C ILE A 109 0.51 2.85 -7.16
N LEU A 110 0.89 1.85 -7.96
CA LEU A 110 0.25 1.61 -9.26
C LEU A 110 -1.24 1.27 -9.11
N ALA A 111 -1.63 0.58 -8.03
CA ALA A 111 -3.03 0.32 -7.76
C ALA A 111 -3.79 1.59 -7.32
N ILE A 112 -3.17 2.48 -6.54
CA ILE A 112 -3.77 3.79 -6.22
C ILE A 112 -4.03 4.56 -7.52
N GLU A 113 -3.03 4.66 -8.41
CA GLU A 113 -3.16 5.35 -9.70
C GLU A 113 -4.28 4.75 -10.55
N ASP A 114 -4.29 3.42 -10.76
CA ASP A 114 -5.32 2.72 -11.54
C ASP A 114 -6.73 2.97 -10.96
N ASN A 115 -6.89 2.92 -9.64
CA ASN A 115 -8.18 3.17 -8.98
C ASN A 115 -8.59 4.64 -9.05
N MET A 116 -7.68 5.59 -8.85
CA MET A 116 -7.94 7.02 -9.01
C MET A 116 -8.39 7.35 -10.44
N LEU A 117 -7.66 6.88 -11.45
CA LEU A 117 -8.02 7.06 -12.86
C LEU A 117 -9.36 6.43 -13.21
N TYR A 118 -9.63 5.21 -12.71
CA TYR A 118 -10.92 4.53 -12.91
C TYR A 118 -12.08 5.35 -12.34
N HIS A 119 -11.90 6.00 -11.23
CA HIS A 119 -12.87 6.88 -10.60
C HIS A 119 -12.87 8.31 -11.15
N GLY A 120 -11.99 8.62 -12.13
CA GLY A 120 -11.89 9.94 -12.78
C GLY A 120 -11.26 11.00 -11.89
N LEU A 121 -10.36 10.59 -10.99
CA LEU A 121 -9.53 11.47 -10.20
C LEU A 121 -8.20 11.74 -10.92
N ASP A 122 -7.58 12.87 -10.61
CA ASP A 122 -6.27 13.25 -11.12
C ASP A 122 -5.16 12.58 -10.27
N ILE A 123 -4.11 12.11 -10.94
CA ILE A 123 -2.93 11.51 -10.29
C ILE A 123 -1.70 12.42 -10.32
N ASP A 124 -1.73 13.54 -11.05
CA ASP A 124 -0.57 14.44 -11.22
C ASP A 124 -0.09 15.07 -9.90
N GLY A 125 -0.90 15.02 -8.85
CA GLY A 125 -0.58 15.55 -7.52
C GLY A 125 -0.07 14.52 -6.52
N LEU A 126 0.06 13.24 -6.91
CA LEU A 126 0.59 12.24 -6.00
C LEU A 126 2.08 12.50 -5.71
N PRO A 127 2.53 12.30 -4.48
CA PRO A 127 3.94 12.43 -4.13
C PRO A 127 4.77 11.27 -4.68
N GLU A 128 6.09 11.41 -4.60
CA GLU A 128 7.01 10.32 -4.90
C GLU A 128 6.74 9.10 -4.02
N CYS A 129 6.92 7.92 -4.61
CA CYS A 129 6.81 6.64 -3.94
C CYS A 129 8.12 5.87 -4.08
N TYR A 130 8.57 5.22 -3.02
CA TYR A 130 9.80 4.44 -3.00
C TYR A 130 9.51 2.97 -2.71
N ASP A 131 10.03 2.10 -3.56
CA ASP A 131 9.95 0.64 -3.44
C ASP A 131 11.07 0.11 -2.54
N ILE A 132 10.76 -0.11 -1.27
CA ILE A 132 11.77 -0.62 -0.32
C ILE A 132 12.01 -2.12 -0.40
N GLN A 133 11.23 -2.87 -1.17
CA GLN A 133 11.56 -4.26 -1.48
C GLN A 133 12.82 -4.33 -2.35
N LEU A 134 12.94 -3.46 -3.37
CA LEU A 134 14.18 -3.34 -4.16
C LEU A 134 15.36 -2.96 -3.27
N MET A 135 15.20 -1.93 -2.47
CA MET A 135 16.21 -1.45 -1.55
C MET A 135 16.67 -2.55 -0.58
N PHE A 136 15.74 -3.31 -0.02
CA PHE A 136 16.03 -4.46 0.83
C PHE A 136 16.79 -5.55 0.07
N ASP A 137 16.39 -5.85 -1.14
CA ASP A 137 17.04 -6.88 -1.95
C ASP A 137 18.49 -6.49 -2.28
N ASP A 138 18.73 -5.24 -2.66
CA ASP A 138 20.06 -4.75 -2.98
C ASP A 138 20.98 -4.67 -1.74
N GLN A 139 20.50 -4.11 -0.64
CA GLN A 139 21.33 -3.93 0.56
C GLN A 139 21.55 -5.22 1.36
N ILE A 140 20.56 -6.11 1.41
CA ILE A 140 20.55 -7.21 2.39
C ILE A 140 20.70 -8.57 1.74
N THR A 141 20.05 -8.83 0.61
CA THR A 141 20.04 -10.18 0.05
C THR A 141 21.03 -10.38 -1.08
N MET A 142 21.26 -9.35 -1.88
CA MET A 142 22.05 -9.40 -3.12
C MET A 142 21.55 -10.50 -4.08
N TYR A 143 20.27 -10.86 -3.98
CA TYR A 143 19.64 -11.83 -4.87
C TYR A 143 18.99 -11.11 -6.07
N ASP A 144 19.14 -11.65 -7.25
CA ASP A 144 18.38 -11.23 -8.44
C ASP A 144 16.93 -11.79 -8.40
N LYS A 145 16.25 -11.52 -7.26
CA LYS A 145 14.89 -11.98 -7.00
C LYS A 145 14.22 -11.15 -5.93
N ARG A 146 13.03 -10.66 -6.23
CA ARG A 146 12.17 -9.97 -5.26
C ARG A 146 11.83 -10.86 -4.07
N MET A 147 12.24 -10.48 -2.88
CA MET A 147 11.97 -11.23 -1.64
C MET A 147 10.66 -10.74 -1.02
N PRO A 148 9.81 -11.66 -0.51
CA PRO A 148 8.56 -11.25 0.13
C PRO A 148 8.81 -10.63 1.52
N LEU A 149 7.86 -9.82 2.00
CA LEU A 149 7.94 -9.13 3.29
C LEU A 149 8.25 -10.09 4.47
N ASN A 150 7.65 -11.29 4.48
CA ASN A 150 7.92 -12.29 5.52
C ASN A 150 9.39 -12.75 5.55
N TYR A 151 10.11 -12.70 4.43
CA TYR A 151 11.54 -12.99 4.41
C TYR A 151 12.33 -11.85 5.08
N ALA A 152 11.97 -10.60 4.85
CA ALA A 152 12.61 -9.46 5.49
C ALA A 152 12.36 -9.46 7.00
N ILE A 153 11.14 -9.77 7.44
CA ILE A 153 10.80 -9.95 8.85
C ILE A 153 11.69 -11.01 9.49
N TRP A 154 11.78 -12.19 8.86
CA TRP A 154 12.65 -13.27 9.33
C TRP A 154 14.13 -12.86 9.35
N LYS A 155 14.58 -12.17 8.32
CA LYS A 155 15.99 -11.75 8.17
C LYS A 155 16.42 -10.75 9.23
N PHE A 156 15.54 -9.84 9.61
CA PHE A 156 15.78 -8.83 10.65
C PHE A 156 15.38 -9.29 12.06
N ASP A 157 14.83 -10.51 12.21
CA ASP A 157 14.50 -11.15 13.48
C ASP A 157 13.67 -10.27 14.42
N PHE A 158 12.59 -9.68 13.92
CA PHE A 158 11.63 -8.96 14.76
C PHE A 158 10.27 -9.67 14.83
N LYS A 159 9.51 -9.40 15.90
CA LYS A 159 8.16 -9.95 16.06
C LYS A 159 7.20 -9.19 15.16
N PRO A 160 6.58 -9.84 14.14
CA PRO A 160 5.67 -9.15 13.25
C PRO A 160 4.28 -8.97 13.85
N GLU A 161 3.54 -8.00 13.28
CA GLU A 161 2.09 -7.99 13.33
C GLU A 161 1.52 -9.09 12.40
N PRO A 162 0.26 -9.48 12.57
CA PRO A 162 -0.39 -10.47 11.67
C PRO A 162 -0.32 -10.02 10.21
N GLN A 163 0.05 -10.93 9.31
CA GLN A 163 0.15 -10.62 7.87
C GLN A 163 -1.22 -10.69 7.18
N HIS A 164 -1.29 -10.06 6.00
CA HIS A 164 -2.50 -9.97 5.15
C HIS A 164 -3.63 -9.13 5.77
N ASP A 165 -3.24 -8.10 6.47
CA ASP A 165 -4.05 -7.01 6.99
C ASP A 165 -3.27 -5.73 6.66
N ALA A 166 -3.83 -4.85 5.87
CA ALA A 166 -3.08 -3.73 5.28
C ALA A 166 -2.36 -2.87 6.33
N LEU A 167 -3.00 -2.57 7.46
CA LEU A 167 -2.32 -1.80 8.52
C LEU A 167 -1.19 -2.59 9.16
N SER A 168 -1.38 -3.88 9.40
CA SER A 168 -0.36 -4.76 9.99
C SER A 168 0.85 -4.91 9.06
N ASP A 169 0.61 -5.06 7.75
CA ASP A 169 1.70 -5.16 6.77
C ASP A 169 2.41 -3.81 6.55
N ALA A 170 1.70 -2.67 6.62
CA ALA A 170 2.31 -1.35 6.68
C ALA A 170 3.19 -1.16 7.94
N ILE A 171 2.77 -1.66 9.12
CA ILE A 171 3.59 -1.63 10.35
C ILE A 171 4.83 -2.51 10.18
N ASN A 172 4.68 -3.72 9.64
CA ASN A 172 5.80 -4.62 9.37
C ASN A 172 6.79 -4.00 8.38
N THR A 173 6.28 -3.36 7.32
CA THR A 173 7.08 -2.65 6.32
C THR A 173 7.82 -1.46 6.93
N ALA A 174 7.18 -0.69 7.81
CA ALA A 174 7.82 0.40 8.55
C ALA A 174 8.97 -0.11 9.44
N GLU A 175 8.81 -1.30 10.06
CA GLU A 175 9.87 -1.93 10.84
C GLU A 175 11.05 -2.37 9.98
N VAL A 176 10.81 -2.81 8.75
CA VAL A 176 11.88 -3.08 7.77
C VAL A 176 12.55 -1.78 7.34
N PHE A 177 11.78 -0.76 6.95
CA PHE A 177 12.26 0.55 6.50
C PHE A 177 13.24 1.19 7.49
N ARG A 178 12.95 1.13 8.80
CA ARG A 178 13.84 1.64 9.87
C ARG A 178 15.21 0.96 9.94
N ARG A 179 15.39 -0.19 9.30
CA ARG A 179 16.63 -1.02 9.35
C ARG A 179 17.45 -0.94 8.08
N LEU A 180 16.95 -0.22 7.08
CA LEU A 180 17.65 0.01 5.83
C LEU A 180 18.51 1.30 5.93
N ASP A 181 19.55 1.36 5.11
CA ASP A 181 20.32 2.58 4.94
C ASP A 181 19.60 3.50 3.96
N LEU A 182 19.17 4.66 4.41
CA LEU A 182 18.33 5.59 3.64
C LEU A 182 19.14 6.63 2.84
N GLU A 183 20.48 6.57 2.83
CA GLU A 183 21.32 7.52 2.09
C GLU A 183 21.03 7.51 0.58
N GLU A 184 20.61 6.36 0.03
CA GLU A 184 20.33 6.15 -1.39
C GLU A 184 18.82 5.94 -1.66
N LEU A 185 17.92 6.36 -0.76
CA LEU A 185 16.47 6.15 -0.92
C LEU A 185 15.92 6.63 -2.26
N GLU A 186 16.43 7.78 -2.76
CA GLU A 186 15.99 8.37 -4.03
C GLU A 186 16.25 7.48 -5.26
N GLU A 187 17.15 6.50 -5.18
CA GLU A 187 17.41 5.55 -6.26
C GLU A 187 16.29 4.52 -6.45
N TYR A 188 15.40 4.39 -5.48
CA TYR A 188 14.30 3.42 -5.46
C TYR A 188 12.92 4.05 -5.74
N ALA A 189 12.92 5.24 -6.34
CA ALA A 189 11.69 5.90 -6.78
C ALA A 189 10.97 5.09 -7.87
N VAL A 190 9.64 4.97 -7.75
CA VAL A 190 8.75 4.27 -8.69
C VAL A 190 8.28 5.20 -9.78
#